data_81f0da2d314a48cbbd4cbf783e11c83b
#
_entry.id   81f0da2d314a48cbbd4cbf783e11c83b
#
_cell.length_a   1.000
_cell.length_b   1.000
_cell.length_c   1.000
_cell.angle_alpha   90.00
_cell.angle_beta   90.00
_cell.angle_gamma   90.00
#
_symmetry.space_group_name_H-M   'P 1'
#
loop_
_entity.id
_entity.type
_entity.pdbx_description
1 polymer ?
#
loop_
_entity_poly.entity_id
_entity_poly.type
_entity_poly.pdbx_seq_one_letter_code
_entity_poly.pdbx_strand_id
1 'polypeptide(L)'
;MNTYQAVFAVLIVFLIGDAVGAITKARISSMFVIMMGFMIMFMTGLYPADIMDISGFSKVANIGLYFLIFNMGTSVDLQTLKREWRTVVCATLGLVCALIGCMIVMPIVGKEFSLAAGPVINGGIVSTTLMIESCENAGFQTAASLALFIYATQKFVGTLPASNCGLSYANRLIVDYRNGNTASEETKETAARSGKKTVFERFKKYYSTYTCLGIAAGIILVSYYLGKVCNGWINTAIWIMIFGIVLRNTGLVPHHVLRDYANANGFFSFLAMCTIIPSLAKVD
;
A
#
# COMPACT_ATOMS: atom_id res chain seq x y z
N MET A 1 -8.42 -22.35 19.92
CA MET A 1 -7.31 -22.54 18.96
C MET A 1 -6.00 -22.10 19.62
N ASN A 2 -4.88 -22.85 19.43
CA ASN A 2 -3.59 -22.45 19.99
C ASN A 2 -2.93 -21.41 19.06
N THR A 3 -2.03 -20.56 19.57
CA THR A 3 -1.31 -19.54 18.80
C THR A 3 -0.65 -20.10 17.54
N TYR A 4 0.02 -21.25 17.61
CA TYR A 4 0.65 -21.88 16.45
C TYR A 4 -0.36 -22.34 15.38
N GLN A 5 -1.51 -22.82 15.81
CA GLN A 5 -2.60 -23.20 14.91
C GLN A 5 -3.19 -21.97 14.24
N ALA A 6 -3.34 -20.85 14.99
CA ALA A 6 -3.83 -19.59 14.43
C ALA A 6 -2.88 -19.01 13.39
N VAL A 7 -1.57 -19.00 13.68
CA VAL A 7 -0.54 -18.57 12.74
C VAL A 7 -0.57 -19.39 11.45
N PHE A 8 -0.64 -20.72 11.60
CA PHE A 8 -0.70 -21.62 10.45
C PHE A 8 -1.98 -21.43 9.63
N ALA A 9 -3.12 -21.29 10.29
CA ALA A 9 -4.41 -21.05 9.65
C ALA A 9 -4.43 -19.73 8.86
N VAL A 10 -3.86 -18.66 9.40
CA VAL A 10 -3.71 -17.40 8.69
C VAL A 10 -2.81 -17.56 7.47
N LEU A 11 -1.64 -18.14 7.63
CA LEU A 11 -0.67 -18.30 6.53
C LEU A 11 -1.18 -19.21 5.41
N ILE A 12 -2.01 -20.23 5.72
CA ILE A 12 -2.64 -21.08 4.70
C ILE A 12 -3.56 -20.28 3.77
N VAL A 13 -4.35 -19.34 4.29
CA VAL A 13 -5.22 -18.50 3.46
C VAL A 13 -4.38 -17.60 2.54
N PHE A 14 -3.29 -17.03 3.05
CA PHE A 14 -2.35 -16.26 2.23
C PHE A 14 -1.70 -17.13 1.14
N LEU A 15 -1.26 -18.34 1.48
CA LEU A 15 -0.68 -19.29 0.53
C LEU A 15 -1.67 -19.65 -0.58
N ILE A 16 -2.92 -19.93 -0.24
CA ILE A 16 -3.98 -20.21 -1.23
C ILE A 16 -4.19 -19.01 -2.15
N GLY A 17 -4.23 -17.80 -1.58
CA GLY A 17 -4.39 -16.57 -2.35
C GLY A 17 -3.25 -16.35 -3.35
N ASP A 18 -2.01 -16.53 -2.91
CA ASP A 18 -0.84 -16.40 -3.79
C ASP A 18 -0.78 -17.52 -4.85
N ALA A 19 -1.12 -18.76 -4.49
CA ALA A 19 -1.21 -19.86 -5.44
C ALA A 19 -2.26 -19.59 -6.54
N VAL A 20 -3.45 -19.12 -6.17
CA VAL A 20 -4.49 -18.73 -7.13
C VAL A 20 -4.04 -17.57 -8.01
N GLY A 21 -3.40 -16.55 -7.44
CA GLY A 21 -2.82 -15.44 -8.18
C GLY A 21 -1.78 -15.90 -9.21
N ALA A 22 -0.89 -16.81 -8.82
CA ALA A 22 0.12 -17.39 -9.71
C ALA A 22 -0.49 -18.25 -10.83
N ILE A 23 -1.44 -19.14 -10.50
CA ILE A 23 -2.13 -20.02 -11.47
C ILE A 23 -2.92 -19.21 -12.50
N THR A 24 -3.60 -18.15 -12.04
CA THR A 24 -4.39 -17.27 -12.92
C THR A 24 -3.55 -16.24 -13.68
N LYS A 25 -2.21 -16.27 -13.55
CA LYS A 25 -1.29 -15.30 -14.16
C LYS A 25 -1.69 -13.87 -13.80
N ALA A 26 -1.99 -13.63 -12.53
CA ALA A 26 -2.44 -12.36 -11.96
C ALA A 26 -3.77 -11.80 -12.56
N ARG A 27 -4.57 -12.61 -13.25
CA ARG A 27 -5.91 -12.20 -13.68
C ARG A 27 -6.84 -12.00 -12.49
N ILE A 28 -6.69 -12.84 -11.46
CA ILE A 28 -7.35 -12.69 -10.17
C ILE A 28 -6.29 -12.21 -9.17
N SER A 29 -6.56 -11.10 -8.50
CA SER A 29 -5.64 -10.57 -7.49
C SER A 29 -5.54 -11.53 -6.31
N SER A 30 -4.32 -11.91 -5.90
CA SER A 30 -4.07 -12.69 -4.67
C SER A 30 -4.76 -12.08 -3.47
N MET A 31 -4.72 -10.74 -3.35
CA MET A 31 -5.36 -10.01 -2.26
C MET A 31 -6.88 -10.20 -2.21
N PHE A 32 -7.53 -10.20 -3.37
CA PHE A 32 -8.97 -10.46 -3.45
C PHE A 32 -9.30 -11.87 -2.93
N VAL A 33 -8.53 -12.87 -3.35
CA VAL A 33 -8.73 -14.28 -2.91
C VAL A 33 -8.50 -14.42 -1.41
N ILE A 34 -7.48 -13.77 -0.87
CA ILE A 34 -7.18 -13.78 0.59
C ILE A 34 -8.36 -13.18 1.37
N MET A 35 -8.84 -12.01 0.96
CA MET A 35 -9.94 -11.34 1.66
C MET A 35 -11.25 -12.13 1.59
N MET A 36 -11.58 -12.67 0.41
CA MET A 36 -12.74 -13.54 0.24
C MET A 36 -12.59 -14.85 1.04
N GLY A 37 -11.38 -15.39 1.09
CA GLY A 37 -11.07 -16.56 1.89
C GLY A 37 -11.34 -16.33 3.38
N PHE A 38 -10.81 -15.24 3.95
CA PHE A 38 -11.10 -14.89 5.35
C PHE A 38 -12.58 -14.62 5.60
N MET A 39 -13.25 -13.91 4.69
CA MET A 39 -14.68 -13.63 4.82
C MET A 39 -15.48 -14.94 4.85
N ILE A 40 -15.22 -15.89 3.97
CA ILE A 40 -15.88 -17.21 3.95
C ILE A 40 -15.58 -17.98 5.25
N MET A 41 -14.32 -17.97 5.73
CA MET A 41 -13.93 -18.66 6.95
C MET A 41 -14.60 -18.09 8.21
N PHE A 42 -14.81 -16.76 8.26
CA PHE A 42 -15.55 -16.12 9.35
C PHE A 42 -17.05 -16.39 9.25
N MET A 43 -17.66 -16.30 8.08
CA MET A 43 -19.08 -16.58 7.87
C MET A 43 -19.45 -18.04 8.14
N THR A 44 -18.54 -18.97 7.84
CA THR A 44 -18.75 -20.41 8.14
C THR A 44 -18.46 -20.78 9.59
N GLY A 45 -17.95 -19.83 10.40
CA GLY A 45 -17.55 -20.08 11.78
C GLY A 45 -16.33 -21.00 11.94
N LEU A 46 -15.61 -21.28 10.83
CA LEU A 46 -14.42 -22.13 10.85
C LEU A 46 -13.25 -21.43 11.55
N TYR A 47 -13.16 -20.12 11.41
CA TYR A 47 -12.16 -19.29 12.08
C TYR A 47 -12.85 -18.39 13.12
N PRO A 48 -12.28 -18.29 14.34
CA PRO A 48 -12.76 -17.34 15.33
C PRO A 48 -12.50 -15.90 14.88
N ALA A 49 -13.38 -14.98 15.23
CA ALA A 49 -13.27 -13.57 14.86
C ALA A 49 -11.98 -12.90 15.38
N ASP A 50 -11.43 -13.41 16.48
CA ASP A 50 -10.22 -12.95 17.15
C ASP A 50 -8.94 -13.70 16.70
N ILE A 51 -8.96 -14.40 15.56
CA ILE A 51 -7.83 -15.20 15.07
C ILE A 51 -6.54 -14.36 14.94
N MET A 52 -6.64 -13.07 14.59
CA MET A 52 -5.50 -12.17 14.46
C MET A 52 -4.88 -11.83 15.82
N ASP A 53 -5.69 -11.76 16.87
CA ASP A 53 -5.22 -11.55 18.23
C ASP A 53 -4.60 -12.81 18.81
N ILE A 54 -5.23 -13.98 18.60
CA ILE A 54 -4.71 -15.29 19.01
C ILE A 54 -3.36 -15.59 18.34
N SER A 55 -3.21 -15.25 17.05
CA SER A 55 -1.95 -15.43 16.31
C SER A 55 -0.86 -14.42 16.70
N GLY A 56 -1.23 -13.32 17.37
CA GLY A 56 -0.31 -12.23 17.73
C GLY A 56 -0.01 -11.25 16.58
N PHE A 57 -0.55 -11.49 15.38
CA PHE A 57 -0.34 -10.60 14.23
C PHE A 57 -0.96 -9.22 14.43
N SER A 58 -2.07 -9.10 15.12
CA SER A 58 -2.74 -7.83 15.44
C SER A 58 -1.79 -6.83 16.11
N LYS A 59 -0.93 -7.28 17.03
CA LYS A 59 0.02 -6.42 17.76
C LYS A 59 1.13 -5.86 16.87
N VAL A 60 1.52 -6.58 15.82
CA VAL A 60 2.66 -6.25 14.95
C VAL A 60 2.19 -5.61 13.65
N ALA A 61 0.92 -5.80 13.30
CA ALA A 61 0.34 -5.36 12.04
C ALA A 61 0.45 -3.85 11.82
N ASN A 62 0.09 -3.03 12.80
CA ASN A 62 0.19 -1.58 12.72
C ASN A 62 1.63 -1.08 12.55
N ILE A 63 2.59 -1.74 13.21
CA ILE A 63 4.00 -1.45 13.05
C ILE A 63 4.41 -1.74 11.60
N GLY A 64 4.02 -2.90 11.07
CA GLY A 64 4.27 -3.28 9.68
C GLY A 64 3.71 -2.29 8.67
N LEU A 65 2.51 -1.76 8.92
CA LEU A 65 1.89 -0.73 8.09
C LEU A 65 2.75 0.54 8.04
N TYR A 66 3.25 1.02 9.18
CA TYR A 66 4.10 2.22 9.22
C TYR A 66 5.44 2.02 8.50
N PHE A 67 6.05 0.86 8.60
CA PHE A 67 7.24 0.52 7.80
C PHE A 67 6.93 0.52 6.30
N LEU A 68 5.78 -0.01 5.90
CA LEU A 68 5.35 0.01 4.51
C LEU A 68 5.16 1.46 4.00
N ILE A 69 4.52 2.33 4.79
CA ILE A 69 4.34 3.75 4.46
C ILE A 69 5.69 4.46 4.32
N PHE A 70 6.65 4.18 5.19
CA PHE A 70 8.00 4.70 5.08
C PHE A 70 8.66 4.28 3.77
N ASN A 71 8.55 3.00 3.40
CA ASN A 71 9.07 2.49 2.14
C ASN A 71 8.43 3.17 0.91
N MET A 72 7.12 3.43 0.97
CA MET A 72 6.42 4.20 -0.07
C MET A 72 6.94 5.64 -0.14
N GLY A 73 7.16 6.31 0.98
CA GLY A 73 7.76 7.64 1.04
C GLY A 73 9.15 7.69 0.41
N THR A 74 10.01 6.72 0.68
CA THR A 74 11.37 6.64 0.11
C THR A 74 11.38 6.29 -1.37
N SER A 75 10.26 5.84 -1.94
CA SER A 75 10.15 5.57 -3.38
C SER A 75 9.84 6.83 -4.21
N VAL A 76 9.38 7.91 -3.58
CA VAL A 76 9.00 9.15 -4.25
C VAL A 76 10.23 10.02 -4.55
N ASP A 77 10.54 10.16 -5.83
CA ASP A 77 11.57 11.07 -6.33
C ASP A 77 10.91 12.34 -6.91
N LEU A 78 11.13 13.48 -6.27
CA LEU A 78 10.55 14.76 -6.68
C LEU A 78 11.03 15.22 -8.06
N GLN A 79 12.25 14.84 -8.48
CA GLN A 79 12.76 15.18 -9.81
C GLN A 79 12.02 14.40 -10.89
N THR A 80 11.79 13.10 -10.67
CA THR A 80 10.99 12.27 -11.54
C THR A 80 9.54 12.77 -11.58
N LEU A 81 8.97 13.12 -10.44
CA LEU A 81 7.62 13.67 -10.34
C LEU A 81 7.44 14.96 -11.15
N LYS A 82 8.45 15.87 -11.11
CA LYS A 82 8.47 17.08 -11.93
C LYS A 82 8.53 16.78 -13.43
N ARG A 83 9.32 15.78 -13.83
CA ARG A 83 9.44 15.38 -15.23
C ARG A 83 8.15 14.77 -15.75
N GLU A 84 7.53 13.93 -14.95
CA GLU A 84 6.28 13.22 -15.26
C GLU A 84 5.02 14.03 -14.89
N TRP A 85 5.11 15.37 -14.93
CA TRP A 85 4.01 16.25 -14.50
C TRP A 85 2.69 15.94 -15.18
N ARG A 86 2.70 15.47 -16.44
CA ARG A 86 1.51 15.05 -17.17
C ARG A 86 0.80 13.87 -16.51
N THR A 87 1.57 12.88 -16.08
CA THR A 87 1.05 11.71 -15.34
C THR A 87 0.48 12.14 -14.00
N VAL A 88 1.14 13.08 -13.31
CA VAL A 88 0.65 13.65 -12.04
C VAL A 88 -0.68 14.38 -12.24
N VAL A 89 -0.79 15.20 -13.28
CA VAL A 89 -2.05 15.91 -13.61
C VAL A 89 -3.16 14.91 -13.93
N CYS A 90 -2.90 13.89 -14.74
CA CYS A 90 -3.89 12.85 -15.06
C CYS A 90 -4.33 12.09 -13.80
N ALA A 91 -3.41 11.74 -12.91
CA ALA A 91 -3.73 11.06 -11.65
C ALA A 91 -4.57 11.96 -10.73
N THR A 92 -4.23 13.25 -10.64
CA THR A 92 -4.99 14.22 -9.84
C THR A 92 -6.40 14.43 -10.40
N LEU A 93 -6.55 14.52 -11.73
CA LEU A 93 -7.87 14.59 -12.37
C LEU A 93 -8.69 13.33 -12.08
N GLY A 94 -8.07 12.15 -12.16
CA GLY A 94 -8.74 10.88 -11.81
C GLY A 94 -9.24 10.86 -10.36
N LEU A 95 -8.43 11.36 -9.42
CA LEU A 95 -8.82 11.51 -8.02
C LEU A 95 -10.00 12.46 -7.85
N VAL A 96 -9.96 13.63 -8.50
CA VAL A 96 -11.06 14.60 -8.45
C VAL A 96 -12.34 14.02 -9.04
N CYS A 97 -12.25 13.34 -10.19
CA CYS A 97 -13.40 12.67 -10.81
C CYS A 97 -14.01 11.60 -9.89
N ALA A 98 -13.19 10.80 -9.21
CA ALA A 98 -13.66 9.79 -8.27
C ALA A 98 -14.37 10.44 -7.07
N LEU A 99 -13.83 11.54 -6.52
CA LEU A 99 -14.47 12.29 -5.43
C LEU A 99 -15.80 12.89 -5.87
N ILE A 100 -15.86 13.49 -7.07
CA ILE A 100 -17.12 14.00 -7.63
C ILE A 100 -18.14 12.87 -7.80
N GLY A 101 -17.71 11.71 -8.30
CA GLY A 101 -18.56 10.53 -8.41
C GLY A 101 -19.14 10.09 -7.07
N CYS A 102 -18.32 10.05 -6.02
CA CYS A 102 -18.76 9.75 -4.65
C CYS A 102 -19.78 10.80 -4.16
N MET A 103 -19.57 12.09 -4.45
CA MET A 103 -20.51 13.15 -4.06
C MET A 103 -21.86 13.05 -4.80
N ILE A 104 -21.86 12.66 -6.07
CA ILE A 104 -23.09 12.44 -6.85
C ILE A 104 -23.91 11.28 -6.29
N VAL A 105 -23.25 10.22 -5.83
CA VAL A 105 -23.91 9.04 -5.27
C VAL A 105 -24.32 9.24 -3.80
N MET A 106 -23.77 10.25 -3.12
CA MET A 106 -24.03 10.56 -1.71
C MET A 106 -25.54 10.63 -1.33
N PRO A 107 -26.44 11.27 -2.11
CA PRO A 107 -27.86 11.33 -1.75
C PRO A 107 -28.57 9.96 -1.82
N ILE A 108 -28.02 9.00 -2.57
CA ILE A 108 -28.60 7.65 -2.75
C ILE A 108 -28.10 6.70 -1.67
N VAL A 109 -26.79 6.69 -1.43
CA VAL A 109 -26.11 5.69 -0.58
C VAL A 109 -25.95 6.18 0.86
N GLY A 110 -25.99 7.49 1.07
CA GLY A 110 -25.77 8.10 2.38
C GLY A 110 -24.38 8.75 2.51
N LYS A 111 -24.31 9.76 3.40
CA LYS A 111 -23.09 10.59 3.56
C LYS A 111 -21.90 9.77 4.08
N GLU A 112 -22.13 8.90 5.06
CA GLU A 112 -21.11 8.12 5.75
C GLU A 112 -20.43 7.16 4.78
N PHE A 113 -21.22 6.45 3.99
CA PHE A 113 -20.73 5.48 2.99
C PHE A 113 -19.97 6.16 1.84
N SER A 114 -20.49 7.28 1.35
CA SER A 114 -19.88 8.02 0.27
C SER A 114 -18.53 8.63 0.67
N LEU A 115 -18.43 9.19 1.88
CA LEU A 115 -17.18 9.73 2.42
C LEU A 115 -16.14 8.63 2.67
N ALA A 116 -16.59 7.47 3.15
CA ALA A 116 -15.69 6.33 3.34
C ALA A 116 -15.14 5.78 2.02
N ALA A 117 -15.95 5.74 0.96
CA ALA A 117 -15.58 5.20 -0.33
C ALA A 117 -14.50 6.02 -1.05
N GLY A 118 -14.53 7.34 -0.98
CA GLY A 118 -13.65 8.24 -1.74
C GLY A 118 -12.15 7.94 -1.54
N PRO A 119 -11.61 8.01 -0.32
CA PRO A 119 -10.22 7.69 -0.05
C PRO A 119 -9.83 6.25 -0.39
N VAL A 120 -10.74 5.29 -0.19
CA VAL A 120 -10.50 3.87 -0.44
C VAL A 120 -10.31 3.60 -1.93
N ILE A 121 -11.18 4.15 -2.77
CA ILE A 121 -11.11 3.99 -4.24
C ILE A 121 -9.78 4.52 -4.79
N ASN A 122 -9.27 5.60 -4.23
CA ASN A 122 -8.06 6.26 -4.75
C ASN A 122 -6.74 5.79 -4.13
N GLY A 123 -6.76 5.26 -2.89
CA GLY A 123 -5.53 5.16 -2.10
C GLY A 123 -4.97 3.76 -1.84
N GLY A 124 -5.66 2.68 -2.10
CA GLY A 124 -5.18 1.32 -1.82
C GLY A 124 -5.16 0.97 -0.33
N ILE A 125 -4.28 0.03 0.09
CA ILE A 125 -4.30 -0.56 1.44
C ILE A 125 -4.13 0.48 2.57
N VAL A 126 -3.19 1.41 2.43
CA VAL A 126 -2.90 2.43 3.47
C VAL A 126 -4.11 3.33 3.69
N SER A 127 -4.69 3.84 2.61
CA SER A 127 -5.87 4.70 2.68
C SER A 127 -7.08 3.96 3.23
N THR A 128 -7.25 2.69 2.86
CA THR A 128 -8.32 1.84 3.37
C THR A 128 -8.19 1.62 4.88
N THR A 129 -6.99 1.29 5.36
CA THR A 129 -6.75 1.09 6.80
C THR A 129 -7.02 2.35 7.60
N LEU A 130 -6.53 3.51 7.13
CA LEU A 130 -6.78 4.79 7.80
C LEU A 130 -8.26 5.17 7.78
N MET A 131 -8.97 4.83 6.72
CA MET A 131 -10.41 5.10 6.62
C MET A 131 -11.23 4.20 7.53
N ILE A 132 -10.89 2.90 7.60
CA ILE A 132 -11.51 1.96 8.54
C ILE A 132 -11.32 2.44 9.98
N GLU A 133 -10.08 2.76 10.37
CA GLU A 133 -9.77 3.29 11.70
C GLU A 133 -10.56 4.57 12.02
N SER A 134 -10.68 5.47 11.04
CA SER A 134 -11.44 6.72 11.20
C SER A 134 -12.93 6.45 11.36
N CYS A 135 -13.50 5.52 10.60
CA CYS A 135 -14.90 5.13 10.68
C CYS A 135 -15.20 4.42 12.02
N GLU A 136 -14.33 3.52 12.47
CA GLU A 136 -14.49 2.82 13.76
C GLU A 136 -14.42 3.81 14.93
N ASN A 137 -13.48 4.76 14.92
CA ASN A 137 -13.35 5.80 15.94
C ASN A 137 -14.57 6.75 15.97
N ALA A 138 -15.21 6.97 14.81
CA ALA A 138 -16.44 7.76 14.72
C ALA A 138 -17.72 6.97 15.02
N GLY A 139 -17.62 5.65 15.26
CA GLY A 139 -18.75 4.77 15.55
C GLY A 139 -19.50 4.25 14.32
N PHE A 140 -18.98 4.47 13.10
CA PHE A 140 -19.59 4.06 11.83
C PHE A 140 -19.07 2.68 11.37
N GLN A 141 -19.44 1.64 12.09
CA GLN A 141 -19.00 0.25 11.83
C GLN A 141 -19.37 -0.24 10.42
N THR A 142 -20.59 0.06 9.97
CA THR A 142 -21.08 -0.32 8.64
C THR A 142 -20.32 0.37 7.51
N ALA A 143 -19.91 1.63 7.70
CA ALA A 143 -19.08 2.33 6.73
C ALA A 143 -17.64 1.76 6.68
N ALA A 144 -17.10 1.32 7.81
CA ALA A 144 -15.83 0.62 7.87
C ALA A 144 -15.87 -0.72 7.08
N SER A 145 -16.94 -1.49 7.26
CA SER A 145 -17.14 -2.74 6.52
C SER A 145 -17.30 -2.50 5.01
N LEU A 146 -18.03 -1.46 4.61
CA LEU A 146 -18.16 -1.06 3.21
C LEU A 146 -16.83 -0.66 2.61
N ALA A 147 -16.01 0.12 3.33
CA ALA A 147 -14.67 0.52 2.89
C ALA A 147 -13.81 -0.69 2.54
N LEU A 148 -13.90 -1.74 3.36
CA LEU A 148 -13.23 -3.01 3.13
C LEU A 148 -13.72 -3.72 1.88
N PHE A 149 -15.04 -3.81 1.70
CA PHE A 149 -15.66 -4.44 0.53
C PHE A 149 -15.27 -3.70 -0.76
N ILE A 150 -15.28 -2.37 -0.74
CA ILE A 150 -14.82 -1.56 -1.87
C ILE A 150 -13.35 -1.84 -2.19
N TYR A 151 -12.48 -1.92 -1.17
CA TYR A 151 -11.06 -2.25 -1.37
C TYR A 151 -10.85 -3.61 -2.04
N ALA A 152 -11.61 -4.63 -1.63
CA ALA A 152 -11.55 -5.94 -2.24
C ALA A 152 -12.01 -5.91 -3.71
N THR A 153 -13.16 -5.30 -3.96
CA THR A 153 -13.82 -5.28 -5.27
C THR A 153 -13.06 -4.42 -6.28
N GLN A 154 -12.52 -3.26 -5.87
CA GLN A 154 -11.77 -2.38 -6.77
C GLN A 154 -10.53 -3.05 -7.36
N LYS A 155 -9.87 -3.94 -6.61
CA LYS A 155 -8.73 -4.70 -7.11
C LYS A 155 -9.12 -5.62 -8.26
N PHE A 156 -10.28 -6.25 -8.16
CA PHE A 156 -10.79 -7.10 -9.22
C PHE A 156 -11.18 -6.30 -10.46
N VAL A 157 -11.97 -5.24 -10.29
CA VAL A 157 -12.47 -4.40 -11.39
C VAL A 157 -11.34 -3.60 -12.05
N GLY A 158 -10.41 -3.05 -11.27
CA GLY A 158 -9.35 -2.17 -11.77
C GLY A 158 -8.20 -2.92 -12.45
N THR A 159 -7.91 -4.16 -12.06
CA THR A 159 -6.74 -4.90 -12.56
C THR A 159 -6.89 -5.26 -14.05
N LEU A 160 -8.06 -5.65 -14.50
CA LEU A 160 -8.29 -6.07 -15.89
C LEU A 160 -8.03 -4.94 -16.90
N PRO A 161 -8.67 -3.75 -16.80
CA PRO A 161 -8.40 -2.65 -17.73
C PRO A 161 -6.96 -2.13 -17.61
N ALA A 162 -6.41 -2.01 -16.40
CA ALA A 162 -5.04 -1.57 -16.19
C ALA A 162 -4.02 -2.51 -16.83
N SER A 163 -4.20 -3.82 -16.70
CA SER A 163 -3.34 -4.83 -17.34
C SER A 163 -3.40 -4.76 -18.86
N ASN A 164 -4.59 -4.63 -19.43
CA ASN A 164 -4.77 -4.52 -20.88
C ASN A 164 -4.12 -3.24 -21.45
N CYS A 165 -4.31 -2.11 -20.79
CA CYS A 165 -3.64 -0.85 -21.16
C CYS A 165 -2.12 -0.97 -21.05
N GLY A 166 -1.63 -1.56 -19.97
CA GLY A 166 -0.19 -1.77 -19.75
C GLY A 166 0.43 -2.66 -20.81
N LEU A 167 -0.21 -3.78 -21.16
CA LEU A 167 0.24 -4.67 -22.24
C LEU A 167 0.24 -3.99 -23.60
N SER A 168 -0.79 -3.20 -23.92
CA SER A 168 -0.86 -2.46 -25.19
C SER A 168 0.27 -1.43 -25.27
N TYR A 169 0.56 -0.73 -24.17
CA TYR A 169 1.66 0.24 -24.11
C TYR A 169 3.03 -0.45 -24.22
N ALA A 170 3.24 -1.54 -23.49
CA ALA A 170 4.48 -2.32 -23.56
C ALA A 170 4.75 -2.86 -24.97
N ASN A 171 3.72 -3.36 -25.65
CA ASN A 171 3.85 -3.84 -27.02
C ASN A 171 4.24 -2.71 -28.00
N ARG A 172 3.71 -1.49 -27.82
CA ARG A 172 4.13 -0.32 -28.62
C ARG A 172 5.60 0.01 -28.38
N LEU A 173 6.03 0.06 -27.10
CA LEU A 173 7.42 0.31 -26.75
C LEU A 173 8.37 -0.72 -27.35
N ILE A 174 8.00 -2.00 -27.35
CA ILE A 174 8.79 -3.07 -27.95
C ILE A 174 8.94 -2.88 -29.45
N VAL A 175 7.86 -2.49 -30.14
CA VAL A 175 7.88 -2.20 -31.59
C VAL A 175 8.77 -0.99 -31.88
N ASP A 176 8.63 0.10 -31.12
CA ASP A 176 9.43 1.30 -31.27
C ASP A 176 10.92 1.04 -30.98
N TYR A 177 11.23 0.24 -29.99
CA TYR A 177 12.60 -0.21 -29.69
C TYR A 177 13.20 -1.03 -30.83
N ARG A 178 12.44 -1.98 -31.40
CA ARG A 178 12.88 -2.80 -32.55
C ARG A 178 13.09 -1.97 -33.80
N ASN A 179 12.31 -0.89 -33.97
CA ASN A 179 12.44 0.06 -35.08
C ASN A 179 13.55 1.11 -34.87
N GLY A 180 14.29 1.05 -33.75
CA GLY A 180 15.42 1.95 -33.46
C GLY A 180 15.01 3.35 -32.96
N ASN A 181 13.73 3.60 -32.69
CA ASN A 181 13.22 4.94 -32.39
C ASN A 181 13.32 5.37 -30.92
N THR A 182 13.64 4.48 -29.97
CA THR A 182 13.54 4.77 -28.52
C THR A 182 14.82 4.57 -27.71
N ALA A 183 15.94 4.19 -28.32
CA ALA A 183 17.13 3.79 -27.57
C ALA A 183 17.99 4.92 -27.00
N SER A 184 17.65 6.20 -27.24
CA SER A 184 18.66 7.27 -27.04
C SER A 184 18.49 8.14 -25.80
N GLU A 185 17.31 8.30 -25.25
CA GLU A 185 17.11 9.29 -24.18
C GLU A 185 17.09 8.68 -22.77
N GLU A 186 16.38 7.59 -22.53
CA GLU A 186 16.32 6.98 -21.20
C GLU A 186 17.64 6.33 -20.75
N THR A 187 18.37 5.72 -21.68
CA THR A 187 19.67 5.07 -21.37
C THR A 187 20.75 6.11 -21.08
N LYS A 188 20.74 7.26 -21.75
CA LYS A 188 21.68 8.36 -21.50
C LYS A 188 21.41 9.06 -20.17
N GLU A 189 20.14 9.19 -19.76
CA GLU A 189 19.80 9.83 -18.51
C GLU A 189 20.04 8.94 -17.28
N THR A 190 19.86 7.63 -17.40
CA THR A 190 20.23 6.68 -16.34
C THR A 190 21.74 6.69 -16.10
N ALA A 191 22.54 6.81 -17.16
CA ALA A 191 23.98 6.95 -17.06
C ALA A 191 24.42 8.31 -16.50
N ALA A 192 23.73 9.40 -16.82
CA ALA A 192 24.01 10.74 -16.29
C ALA A 192 23.69 10.89 -14.78
N ARG A 193 22.74 10.12 -14.26
CA ARG A 193 22.42 10.04 -12.81
C ARG A 193 23.53 9.38 -11.99
N SER A 194 24.32 8.49 -12.60
CA SER A 194 25.45 7.81 -11.97
C SER A 194 26.60 8.74 -11.58
N GLY A 195 26.60 9.99 -12.05
CA GLY A 195 27.72 10.92 -11.85
C GLY A 195 27.66 11.80 -10.59
N LYS A 196 26.54 11.93 -9.91
CA LYS A 196 26.45 12.67 -8.64
C LYS A 196 26.59 11.71 -7.46
N LYS A 197 27.78 11.69 -6.84
CA LYS A 197 28.02 10.96 -5.58
C LYS A 197 27.06 11.49 -4.51
N THR A 198 25.95 10.79 -4.32
CA THR A 198 24.98 11.06 -3.25
C THR A 198 25.63 10.75 -1.90
N VAL A 199 25.24 11.44 -0.84
CA VAL A 199 25.71 11.17 0.54
C VAL A 199 25.59 9.68 0.86
N PHE A 200 24.53 9.05 0.36
CA PHE A 200 24.30 7.60 0.46
C PHE A 200 25.48 6.76 -0.08
N GLU A 201 26.09 7.11 -1.22
CA GLU A 201 27.20 6.31 -1.78
C GLU A 201 28.42 6.29 -0.88
N ARG A 202 28.64 7.37 -0.10
CA ARG A 202 29.73 7.45 0.89
C ARG A 202 29.49 6.47 2.05
N PHE A 203 28.22 6.23 2.43
CA PHE A 203 27.83 5.39 3.56
C PHE A 203 27.27 4.01 3.14
N LYS A 204 27.23 3.70 1.84
CA LYS A 204 26.68 2.45 1.30
C LYS A 204 27.19 1.19 2.00
N LYS A 205 28.45 1.19 2.45
CA LYS A 205 29.08 0.09 3.18
C LYS A 205 28.38 -0.22 4.53
N TYR A 206 27.74 0.78 5.14
CA TYR A 206 27.09 0.66 6.45
C TYR A 206 25.60 0.35 6.36
N TYR A 207 25.02 0.37 5.14
CA TYR A 207 23.61 0.05 4.92
C TYR A 207 23.41 -1.47 4.90
N SER A 208 23.16 -2.02 6.09
CA SER A 208 22.68 -3.38 6.29
C SER A 208 21.16 -3.38 6.52
N THR A 209 20.56 -4.56 6.52
CA THR A 209 19.13 -4.74 6.87
C THR A 209 18.78 -4.07 8.19
N TYR A 210 19.62 -4.25 9.23
CA TYR A 210 19.39 -3.66 10.56
C TYR A 210 19.49 -2.15 10.58
N THR A 211 20.43 -1.57 9.83
CA THR A 211 20.57 -0.11 9.71
C THR A 211 19.35 0.49 9.03
N CYS A 212 18.86 -0.13 7.95
CA CYS A 212 17.67 0.32 7.24
C CYS A 212 16.43 0.26 8.13
N LEU A 213 16.24 -0.84 8.86
CA LEU A 213 15.14 -0.99 9.81
C LEU A 213 15.25 0.00 10.98
N GLY A 214 16.47 0.23 11.48
CA GLY A 214 16.73 1.19 12.57
C GLY A 214 16.38 2.63 12.17
N ILE A 215 16.79 3.06 10.98
CA ILE A 215 16.43 4.37 10.43
C ILE A 215 14.91 4.50 10.29
N ALA A 216 14.26 3.49 9.71
CA ALA A 216 12.81 3.49 9.55
C ALA A 216 12.10 3.56 10.92
N ALA A 217 12.51 2.75 11.89
CA ALA A 217 11.95 2.76 13.25
C ALA A 217 12.14 4.12 13.95
N GLY A 218 13.32 4.73 13.80
CA GLY A 218 13.59 6.07 14.35
C GLY A 218 12.66 7.14 13.78
N ILE A 219 12.42 7.09 12.46
CA ILE A 219 11.49 8.02 11.79
C ILE A 219 10.06 7.79 12.22
N ILE A 220 9.63 6.52 12.33
CA ILE A 220 8.30 6.17 12.82
C ILE A 220 8.10 6.72 14.24
N LEU A 221 9.10 6.57 15.11
CA LEU A 221 9.07 7.09 16.47
C LEU A 221 8.93 8.63 16.51
N VAL A 222 9.75 9.35 15.74
CA VAL A 222 9.66 10.81 15.63
C VAL A 222 8.29 11.24 15.09
N SER A 223 7.80 10.58 14.05
CA SER A 223 6.50 10.85 13.45
C SER A 223 5.34 10.60 14.42
N TYR A 224 5.45 9.58 15.26
CA TYR A 224 4.47 9.29 16.29
C TYR A 224 4.37 10.41 17.33
N TYR A 225 5.51 10.93 17.81
CA TYR A 225 5.52 12.05 18.74
C TYR A 225 5.00 13.33 18.10
N LEU A 226 5.35 13.60 16.84
CA LEU A 226 4.82 14.76 16.12
C LEU A 226 3.30 14.66 15.90
N GLY A 227 2.78 13.47 15.59
CA GLY A 227 1.35 13.23 15.50
C GLY A 227 0.62 13.54 16.81
N LYS A 228 1.21 13.21 17.95
CA LYS A 228 0.68 13.55 19.28
C LYS A 228 0.72 15.05 19.56
N VAL A 229 1.82 15.74 19.23
CA VAL A 229 1.96 17.18 19.42
C VAL A 229 0.94 17.96 18.59
N CYS A 230 0.62 17.46 17.39
CA CYS A 230 -0.38 18.08 16.52
C CYS A 230 -1.83 17.74 16.92
N ASN A 231 -2.08 17.16 18.10
CA ASN A 231 -3.43 16.79 18.59
C ASN A 231 -4.25 15.94 17.58
N GLY A 232 -3.57 15.11 16.77
CA GLY A 232 -4.24 14.25 15.80
C GLY A 232 -4.71 14.93 14.50
N TRP A 233 -4.50 16.23 14.32
CA TRP A 233 -4.84 16.94 13.07
C TRP A 233 -4.11 16.35 11.85
N ILE A 234 -2.87 15.92 12.05
CA ILE A 234 -2.08 15.24 11.02
C ILE A 234 -1.76 13.85 11.54
N ASN A 235 -2.26 12.84 10.83
CA ASN A 235 -2.01 11.44 11.18
C ASN A 235 -0.50 11.11 11.10
N THR A 236 -0.04 10.24 12.00
CA THR A 236 1.34 9.74 12.04
C THR A 236 1.83 9.22 10.68
N ALA A 237 0.95 8.57 9.91
CA ALA A 237 1.25 8.06 8.57
C ALA A 237 1.71 9.16 7.59
N ILE A 238 1.10 10.34 7.67
CA ILE A 238 1.46 11.49 6.82
C ILE A 238 2.86 11.99 7.16
N TRP A 239 3.19 12.09 8.44
CA TRP A 239 4.52 12.47 8.89
C TRP A 239 5.60 11.48 8.42
N ILE A 240 5.33 10.18 8.55
CA ILE A 240 6.24 9.13 8.06
C ILE A 240 6.50 9.28 6.57
N MET A 241 5.45 9.51 5.78
CA MET A 241 5.57 9.69 4.35
C MET A 241 6.38 10.94 3.99
N ILE A 242 6.10 12.08 4.65
CA ILE A 242 6.83 13.34 4.44
C ILE A 242 8.32 13.14 4.75
N PHE A 243 8.67 12.57 5.89
CA PHE A 243 10.07 12.28 6.23
C PHE A 243 10.72 11.32 5.26
N GLY A 244 10.03 10.28 4.79
CA GLY A 244 10.51 9.37 3.77
C GLY A 244 10.87 10.11 2.48
N ILE A 245 9.98 11.00 2.00
CA ILE A 245 10.20 11.83 0.82
C ILE A 245 11.39 12.77 1.02
N VAL A 246 11.47 13.47 2.15
CA VAL A 246 12.57 14.40 2.44
C VAL A 246 13.90 13.69 2.49
N LEU A 247 14.01 12.58 3.21
CA LEU A 247 15.25 11.82 3.33
C LEU A 247 15.71 11.22 2.01
N ARG A 248 14.76 10.80 1.18
CA ARG A 248 15.08 10.34 -0.19
C ARG A 248 15.64 11.46 -1.05
N ASN A 249 15.00 12.62 -1.05
CA ASN A 249 15.38 13.73 -1.91
C ASN A 249 16.63 14.51 -1.42
N THR A 250 16.96 14.40 -0.14
CA THR A 250 18.25 14.88 0.41
C THR A 250 19.41 13.93 0.11
N GLY A 251 19.13 12.74 -0.41
CA GLY A 251 20.13 11.74 -0.74
C GLY A 251 20.71 10.99 0.47
N LEU A 252 20.10 11.12 1.64
CA LEU A 252 20.49 10.41 2.85
C LEU A 252 20.08 8.95 2.82
N VAL A 253 18.94 8.62 2.18
CA VAL A 253 18.37 7.29 2.15
C VAL A 253 18.21 6.83 0.69
N PRO A 254 18.52 5.57 0.37
CA PRO A 254 18.39 5.04 -0.97
C PRO A 254 16.93 4.88 -1.39
N HIS A 255 16.74 4.63 -2.68
CA HIS A 255 15.44 4.28 -3.24
C HIS A 255 15.00 2.90 -2.74
N HIS A 256 13.73 2.75 -2.38
CA HIS A 256 13.16 1.49 -1.89
C HIS A 256 13.98 0.79 -0.79
N VAL A 257 14.26 1.51 0.29
CA VAL A 257 15.12 1.06 1.41
C VAL A 257 14.77 -0.35 1.91
N LEU A 258 13.49 -0.59 2.15
CA LEU A 258 13.04 -1.87 2.71
C LEU A 258 12.92 -2.97 1.66
N ARG A 259 12.78 -2.62 0.38
CA ARG A 259 12.73 -3.59 -0.71
C ARG A 259 14.14 -4.03 -1.12
N ASP A 260 15.02 -3.08 -1.42
CA ASP A 260 16.29 -3.35 -2.09
C ASP A 260 17.42 -3.67 -1.11
N TYR A 261 17.35 -3.14 0.12
CA TYR A 261 18.41 -3.30 1.12
C TYR A 261 18.01 -4.20 2.30
N ALA A 262 16.77 -4.12 2.76
CA ALA A 262 16.30 -4.96 3.87
C ALA A 262 15.58 -6.24 3.40
N ASN A 263 15.21 -6.33 2.13
CA ASN A 263 14.39 -7.42 1.55
C ASN A 263 13.15 -7.79 2.38
N ALA A 264 12.57 -6.80 3.06
CA ALA A 264 11.51 -6.99 4.04
C ALA A 264 10.14 -6.46 3.57
N ASN A 265 10.07 -5.90 2.36
CA ASN A 265 8.83 -5.28 1.85
C ASN A 265 7.66 -6.26 1.78
N GLY A 266 7.89 -7.51 1.37
CA GLY A 266 6.86 -8.56 1.32
C GLY A 266 6.29 -8.87 2.71
N PHE A 267 7.15 -8.97 3.71
CA PHE A 267 6.74 -9.20 5.09
C PHE A 267 5.93 -8.04 5.66
N PHE A 268 6.35 -6.80 5.42
CA PHE A 268 5.59 -5.64 5.88
C PHE A 268 4.27 -5.46 5.12
N SER A 269 4.21 -5.86 3.85
CA SER A 269 2.94 -5.90 3.09
C SER A 269 1.98 -6.94 3.65
N PHE A 270 2.48 -8.12 4.04
CA PHE A 270 1.69 -9.13 4.75
C PHE A 270 1.15 -8.58 6.08
N LEU A 271 1.99 -7.97 6.90
CA LEU A 271 1.56 -7.36 8.17
C LEU A 271 0.52 -6.25 7.95
N ALA A 272 0.72 -5.39 6.95
CA ALA A 272 -0.27 -4.37 6.61
C ALA A 272 -1.63 -4.96 6.20
N MET A 273 -1.65 -6.11 5.55
CA MET A 273 -2.92 -6.81 5.28
C MET A 273 -3.57 -7.36 6.55
N CYS A 274 -2.77 -7.83 7.51
CA CYS A 274 -3.27 -8.30 8.79
C CYS A 274 -4.00 -7.21 9.61
N THR A 275 -3.78 -5.91 9.33
CA THR A 275 -4.55 -4.82 9.97
C THR A 275 -6.01 -4.78 9.53
N ILE A 276 -6.30 -5.24 8.32
CA ILE A 276 -7.63 -5.14 7.71
C ILE A 276 -8.50 -6.36 8.05
N ILE A 277 -7.90 -7.54 8.24
CA ILE A 277 -8.61 -8.80 8.43
C ILE A 277 -9.58 -8.78 9.63
N PRO A 278 -9.25 -8.19 10.80
CA PRO A 278 -10.19 -8.11 11.92
C PRO A 278 -11.51 -7.40 11.58
N SER A 279 -11.47 -6.43 10.68
CA SER A 279 -12.68 -5.71 10.25
C SER A 279 -13.58 -6.57 9.37
N LEU A 280 -13.04 -7.62 8.69
CA LEU A 280 -13.86 -8.60 7.96
C LEU A 280 -14.71 -9.46 8.89
N ALA A 281 -14.21 -9.76 10.09
CA ALA A 281 -14.94 -10.56 11.07
C ALA A 281 -16.14 -9.82 11.69
N LYS A 282 -16.20 -8.48 11.52
CA LYS A 282 -17.29 -7.63 12.01
C LYS A 282 -18.39 -7.40 10.96
N VAL A 283 -18.23 -7.95 9.77
CA VAL A 283 -19.23 -7.88 8.69
C VAL A 283 -20.27 -8.96 8.95
N ASP A 284 -21.49 -8.54 9.32
CA ASP A 284 -22.67 -9.40 9.45
C ASP A 284 -23.26 -9.74 8.08
#